data_51d38ee1a89c4270d3d36fc4a12e8620
#
_entry.id   51d38ee1a89c4270d3d36fc4a12e8620
#
_cell.length_a   1.000
_cell.length_b   1.000
_cell.length_c   1.000
_cell.angle_alpha   90.00
_cell.angle_beta   90.00
_cell.angle_gamma   90.00
#
_symmetry.space_group_name_H-M   'P 1'
#
loop_
_entity.id
_entity.type
_entity.pdbx_description
1 polymer ?
#
loop_
_entity_poly.entity_id
_entity_poly.type
_entity_poly.pdbx_seq_one_letter_code
_entity_poly.pdbx_strand_id
1 'polypeptide(L)'
;MKICHVAALVLGGWCLMMPPFVQGKNGVVDGAAPLSKWTVTNAFDTAAECENFRGTSMKFDQTRSAQDPTNQSYKVFRAQRALSQCISIDDPRLISGLSPSGN
;
A
#
# COMPACT_ATOMS: atom_id res chain seq x y z
N MET A 1 -10.83 8.57 -4.39
CA MET A 1 -10.43 8.35 -4.60
C MET A 1 -9.99 7.78 -5.36
N LYS A 2 -9.61 7.17 -5.48
CA LYS A 2 -9.27 7.01 -6.24
C LYS A 2 -9.28 6.16 -6.97
N ILE A 3 -9.13 6.08 -7.64
CA ILE A 3 -9.21 5.73 -8.76
C ILE A 3 -8.57 4.53 -9.18
N CYS A 4 -7.80 3.87 -8.32
CA CYS A 4 -7.23 2.57 -8.58
C CYS A 4 -8.29 1.51 -8.73
N HIS A 5 -9.52 1.85 -8.44
CA HIS A 5 -10.62 0.91 -8.63
C HIS A 5 -11.38 1.12 -9.92
N VAL A 6 -11.17 2.27 -10.56
CA VAL A 6 -11.82 2.51 -11.83
C VAL A 6 -10.79 2.66 -12.89
N ALA A 7 -9.87 1.76 -12.86
CA ALA A 7 -8.71 1.80 -13.69
C ALA A 7 -9.00 1.92 -15.16
N ALA A 8 -10.06 1.34 -15.58
CA ALA A 8 -10.39 1.33 -16.98
C ALA A 8 -10.53 2.73 -17.56
N LEU A 9 -10.80 3.69 -16.70
CA LEU A 9 -11.02 5.05 -17.16
C LEU A 9 -9.78 5.91 -17.13
N VAL A 10 -8.69 5.36 -16.65
CA VAL A 10 -7.47 6.12 -16.46
C VAL A 10 -6.37 5.50 -17.29
N LEU A 11 -5.74 6.30 -18.14
CA LEU A 11 -4.66 5.82 -18.97
C LEU A 11 -3.36 5.92 -18.21
N GLY A 12 -2.83 4.78 -17.84
CA GLY A 12 -1.61 4.74 -17.05
C GLY A 12 -1.89 5.26 -15.66
N GLY A 13 -1.25 4.76 -14.71
CA GLY A 13 -1.43 5.22 -13.34
C GLY A 13 -0.91 4.18 -12.39
N TRP A 14 -0.57 4.64 -11.19
CA TRP A 14 0.04 3.80 -10.19
C TRP A 14 -0.57 4.08 -8.84
N CYS A 15 -0.79 3.02 -8.08
CA CYS A 15 -1.39 3.11 -6.77
C CYS A 15 -0.39 2.65 -5.73
N LEU A 16 -0.22 3.46 -4.70
CA LEU A 16 0.56 3.03 -3.56
C LEU A 16 -0.37 2.28 -2.63
N MET A 17 -0.06 1.01 -2.38
CA MET A 17 -0.93 0.16 -1.60
C MET A 17 -0.19 -0.40 -0.40
N MET A 18 -0.91 -0.52 0.70
CA MET A 18 -0.38 -1.04 1.94
C MET A 18 -1.11 -2.32 2.32
N PRO A 19 -0.37 -3.32 2.83
CA PRO A 19 -1.00 -4.58 3.22
C PRO A 19 -1.83 -4.43 4.48
N PRO A 20 -2.79 -5.33 4.68
CA PRO A 20 -3.59 -5.31 5.90
C PRO A 20 -2.82 -5.94 7.05
N PHE A 21 -3.43 -5.91 8.21
CA PHE A 21 -2.90 -6.62 9.37
C PHE A 21 -3.49 -8.02 9.42
N VAL A 22 -2.74 -8.92 10.03
CA VAL A 22 -3.23 -10.27 10.26
C VAL A 22 -4.39 -10.19 11.25
N GLN A 23 -5.49 -10.82 10.90
CA GLN A 23 -6.65 -10.79 11.77
C GLN A 23 -6.36 -11.47 13.10
N GLY A 24 -6.79 -10.81 14.15
CA GLY A 24 -6.62 -11.35 15.48
C GLY A 24 -5.24 -11.16 16.08
N LYS A 25 -4.35 -10.49 15.35
CA LYS A 25 -2.99 -10.23 15.85
C LYS A 25 -2.66 -8.76 15.70
N ASN A 26 -2.55 -8.09 16.82
CA ASN A 26 -2.26 -6.66 16.81
C ASN A 26 -0.88 -6.36 16.26
N GLY A 27 -0.84 -5.46 15.29
CA GLY A 27 0.42 -4.97 14.77
C GLY A 27 1.19 -5.91 13.87
N VAL A 28 0.61 -7.04 13.52
CA VAL A 28 1.28 -7.99 12.61
C VAL A 28 0.77 -7.77 11.20
N VAL A 29 1.67 -7.42 10.29
CA VAL A 29 1.31 -7.09 8.92
C VAL A 29 1.24 -8.35 8.07
N ASP A 30 0.18 -8.48 7.28
CA ASP A 30 -0.01 -9.62 6.39
C ASP A 30 0.37 -9.26 4.97
N GLY A 31 1.65 -9.38 4.67
CA GLY A 31 2.15 -9.08 3.34
C GLY A 31 1.77 -10.10 2.29
N ALA A 32 1.26 -11.25 2.71
CA ALA A 32 0.85 -12.31 1.79
C ALA A 32 -0.63 -12.21 1.42
N ALA A 33 -1.36 -11.27 1.98
CA ALA A 33 -2.76 -11.10 1.65
C ALA A 33 -2.92 -10.72 0.18
N PRO A 34 -4.03 -11.14 -0.46
CA PRO A 34 -4.26 -10.75 -1.85
C PRO A 34 -4.47 -9.24 -1.96
N LEU A 35 -4.14 -8.67 -3.10
CA LEU A 35 -4.22 -7.23 -3.28
C LEU A 35 -5.62 -6.66 -3.03
N SER A 36 -6.64 -7.47 -3.18
CA SER A 36 -8.00 -7.01 -2.90
C SER A 36 -8.20 -6.61 -1.45
N LYS A 37 -7.31 -7.08 -0.58
CA LYS A 37 -7.37 -6.76 0.84
C LYS A 37 -6.44 -5.62 1.24
N TRP A 38 -5.64 -5.16 0.31
CA TRP A 38 -4.72 -4.05 0.58
C TRP A 38 -5.45 -2.73 0.46
N THR A 39 -4.92 -1.71 1.11
CA THR A 39 -5.50 -0.37 1.10
C THR A 39 -4.71 0.53 0.18
N VAL A 40 -5.43 1.26 -0.68
CA VAL A 40 -4.82 2.28 -1.51
C VAL A 40 -4.66 3.54 -0.66
N THR A 41 -3.43 4.03 -0.57
CA THR A 41 -3.18 5.25 0.19
C THR A 41 -3.04 6.47 -0.72
N ASN A 42 -2.47 6.27 -1.92
CA ASN A 42 -2.23 7.37 -2.84
C ASN A 42 -2.26 6.85 -4.27
N ALA A 43 -2.50 7.76 -5.20
CA ALA A 43 -2.45 7.44 -6.62
C ALA A 43 -1.52 8.44 -7.31
N PHE A 44 -0.82 7.95 -8.33
CA PHE A 44 0.17 8.75 -9.05
C PHE A 44 0.07 8.49 -10.54
N ASP A 45 0.55 9.43 -11.34
CA ASP A 45 0.54 9.26 -12.79
C ASP A 45 1.63 8.33 -13.28
N THR A 46 2.75 8.27 -12.58
CA THR A 46 3.90 7.47 -13.00
C THR A 46 4.44 6.62 -11.87
N ALA A 47 5.13 5.55 -12.25
CA ALA A 47 5.80 4.70 -11.29
C ALA A 47 6.86 5.47 -10.52
N ALA A 48 7.57 6.36 -11.22
CA ALA A 48 8.63 7.14 -10.57
C ALA A 48 8.10 8.01 -9.46
N GLU A 49 6.95 8.64 -9.69
CA GLU A 49 6.32 9.47 -8.67
C GLU A 49 5.91 8.63 -7.46
N CYS A 50 5.34 7.47 -7.74
CA CYS A 50 4.92 6.57 -6.67
C CYS A 50 6.11 6.11 -5.83
N GLU A 51 7.18 5.66 -6.49
CA GLU A 51 8.35 5.18 -5.78
C GLU A 51 9.06 6.30 -5.00
N ASN A 52 9.05 7.49 -5.55
CA ASN A 52 9.65 8.63 -4.88
C ASN A 52 8.90 8.95 -3.59
N PHE A 53 7.58 8.98 -3.68
CA PHE A 53 6.74 9.23 -2.51
C PHE A 53 6.91 8.13 -1.48
N ARG A 54 6.94 6.88 -1.95
CA ARG A 54 7.10 5.73 -1.07
C ARG A 54 8.42 5.81 -0.30
N GLY A 55 9.50 6.10 -1.01
CA GLY A 55 10.82 6.22 -0.38
C GLY A 55 10.89 7.33 0.64
N THR A 56 10.33 8.50 0.31
CA THR A 56 10.30 9.62 1.22
C THR A 56 9.50 9.31 2.47
N SER A 57 8.36 8.66 2.29
CA SER A 57 7.50 8.28 3.41
C SER A 57 8.19 7.28 4.33
N MET A 58 8.92 6.33 3.74
CA MET A 58 9.64 5.36 4.54
C MET A 58 10.71 6.01 5.39
N LYS A 59 11.42 6.99 4.83
CA LYS A 59 12.42 7.73 5.60
C LYS A 59 11.79 8.51 6.73
N PHE A 60 10.65 9.12 6.46
CA PHE A 60 9.93 9.88 7.47
C PHE A 60 9.52 8.96 8.62
N ASP A 61 8.99 7.79 8.30
CA ASP A 61 8.58 6.83 9.32
C ASP A 61 9.76 6.34 10.15
N GLN A 62 10.89 6.11 9.50
CA GLN A 62 12.10 5.69 10.20
C GLN A 62 12.56 6.76 11.17
N THR A 63 12.54 8.02 10.74
CA THR A 63 12.95 9.13 11.59
C THR A 63 12.04 9.26 12.79
N ARG A 64 10.73 9.18 12.59
CA ARG A 64 9.78 9.30 13.68
C ARG A 64 9.93 8.15 14.66
N SER A 65 10.13 6.94 14.14
CA SER A 65 10.31 5.78 14.98
C SER A 65 11.58 5.88 15.82
N ALA A 66 12.64 6.45 15.24
CA ALA A 66 13.90 6.63 15.96
C ALA A 66 13.78 7.70 17.04
N GLN A 67 12.98 8.75 16.78
CA GLN A 67 12.78 9.83 17.74
C GLN A 67 11.91 9.40 18.91
N ASP A 68 11.06 8.43 18.70
CA ASP A 68 10.16 7.96 19.75
C ASP A 68 10.09 6.44 19.72
N PRO A 69 11.16 5.79 20.13
CA PRO A 69 11.28 4.33 19.98
C PRO A 69 10.26 3.53 20.78
N THR A 70 9.62 4.13 21.76
CA THR A 70 8.62 3.43 22.53
C THR A 70 7.22 3.55 21.95
N ASN A 71 7.05 4.34 20.89
CA ASN A 71 5.74 4.53 20.30
C ASN A 71 5.41 3.36 19.40
N GLN A 72 4.48 2.54 19.84
CA GLN A 72 4.13 1.34 19.13
C GLN A 72 3.46 1.64 17.79
N SER A 73 2.71 2.74 17.72
CA SER A 73 2.05 3.12 16.47
C SER A 73 3.06 3.41 15.37
N TYR A 74 4.15 4.09 15.71
CA TYR A 74 5.18 4.39 14.73
C TYR A 74 5.82 3.12 14.20
N LYS A 75 6.05 2.15 15.09
CA LYS A 75 6.65 0.88 14.68
C LYS A 75 5.73 0.11 13.75
N VAL A 76 4.45 0.11 14.06
CA VAL A 76 3.46 -0.59 13.25
C VAL A 76 3.35 0.05 11.87
N PHE A 77 3.26 1.37 11.81
CA PHE A 77 3.20 2.07 10.53
C PHE A 77 4.45 1.83 9.70
N ARG A 78 5.59 1.87 10.35
CA ARG A 78 6.85 1.64 9.67
C ARG A 78 6.89 0.25 9.05
N ALA A 79 6.45 -0.76 9.80
CA ALA A 79 6.42 -2.13 9.30
C ALA A 79 5.47 -2.27 8.12
N GLN A 80 4.30 -1.64 8.23
CA GLN A 80 3.31 -1.70 7.17
C GLN A 80 3.81 -1.00 5.91
N ARG A 81 4.40 0.18 6.08
CA ARG A 81 4.90 0.94 4.95
C ARG A 81 6.08 0.25 4.28
N ALA A 82 6.89 -0.48 5.05
CA ALA A 82 8.02 -1.19 4.48
C ALA A 82 7.57 -2.24 3.47
N LEU A 83 6.35 -2.76 3.63
CA LEU A 83 5.79 -3.76 2.73
C LEU A 83 4.87 -3.14 1.69
N SER A 84 4.72 -1.81 1.69
CA SER A 84 3.88 -1.15 0.70
C SER A 84 4.47 -1.34 -0.70
N GLN A 85 3.62 -1.26 -1.71
CA GLN A 85 4.04 -1.47 -3.09
C GLN A 85 3.36 -0.47 -4.01
N CYS A 86 4.10 -0.09 -5.05
CA CYS A 86 3.54 0.70 -6.14
C CYS A 86 3.02 -0.26 -7.19
N ILE A 87 1.72 -0.25 -7.38
CA ILE A 87 1.04 -1.21 -8.25
C ILE A 87 0.44 -0.45 -9.43
N SER A 88 0.73 -0.93 -10.64
CA SER A 88 0.12 -0.36 -11.84
C SER A 88 -1.37 -0.65 -11.84
N ILE A 89 -2.17 0.31 -12.30
CA ILE A 89 -3.61 0.08 -12.38
C ILE A 89 -3.96 -1.01 -13.37
N ASP A 90 -3.01 -1.37 -14.24
CA ASP A 90 -3.20 -2.48 -15.19
C ASP A 90 -2.76 -3.81 -14.63
N ASP A 91 -2.31 -3.85 -13.40
CA ASP A 91 -1.82 -5.08 -12.79
C ASP A 91 -2.94 -6.12 -12.73
N PRO A 92 -2.71 -7.32 -13.28
CA PRO A 92 -3.75 -8.36 -13.28
C PRO A 92 -4.27 -8.71 -11.90
N ARG A 93 -3.44 -8.55 -10.88
CA ARG A 93 -3.86 -8.87 -9.52
C ARG A 93 -4.97 -7.95 -9.04
N LEU A 94 -4.96 -6.69 -9.50
CA LEU A 94 -6.02 -5.76 -9.15
C LEU A 94 -7.33 -6.19 -9.80
N ILE A 95 -7.25 -6.57 -11.06
CA ILE A 95 -8.43 -7.00 -11.79
C ILE A 95 -9.01 -8.25 -11.18
N SER A 96 -8.15 -9.22 -10.90
CA SER A 96 -8.59 -10.46 -10.27
C SER A 96 -9.18 -10.23 -8.91
N GLY A 97 -8.54 -9.34 -8.14
CA GLY A 97 -8.99 -9.06 -6.79
C GLY A 97 -10.33 -8.37 -6.75
N LEU A 98 -10.67 -7.66 -7.83
CA LEU A 98 -11.94 -6.95 -7.89
C LEU A 98 -13.04 -7.81 -8.48
N SER A 99 -12.69 -8.93 -9.07
CA SER A 99 -13.68 -9.81 -9.67
C SER A 99 -14.53 -10.41 -8.59
N PRO A 100 -15.84 -10.37 -8.74
CA PRO A 100 -16.72 -10.94 -7.73
C PRO A 100 -16.58 -12.44 -7.63
N SER A 101 -16.19 -13.06 -8.71
CA SER A 101 -16.03 -14.49 -8.65
C SER A 101 -14.72 -14.77 -8.06
N GLY A 102 -14.06 -13.77 -8.09
CA GLY A 102 -12.84 -13.93 -7.58
C GLY A 102 -12.77 -14.88 -6.69
N ASN A 103 -13.27 -14.85 -7.11
CA ASN A 103 -13.33 -15.49 -6.73
C ASN A 103 -13.11 -15.95 -6.67
#